data_fb43d2ffc6380d3c544da39e4e46904e
#
_entry.id   fb43d2ffc6380d3c544da39e4e46904e
#
_cell.length_a   1.000
_cell.length_b   1.000
_cell.length_c   1.000
_cell.angle_alpha   90.00
_cell.angle_beta   90.00
_cell.angle_gamma   90.00
#
_symmetry.space_group_name_H-M   'P 1'
#
loop_
_entity.id
_entity.type
_entity.pdbx_description
1 polymer ?
#
loop_
_entity_poly.entity_id
_entity_poly.type
_entity_poly.pdbx_seq_one_letter_code
_entity_poly.pdbx_strand_id
1 'polypeptide(L)'
;EPNTYRNLDNPNYWKNKKPHSDYWQQDVYYIISANIDEQKDRIDGTEKLTYWNNSPDDLNVVYFHLYQNAFQPESHHADLNQQNNNTVKYGPYEADKKGTEVHRITSNGREILLEQDNTILKVHLSKPIKSGESIDFDIEFTTYFGEGAMGRRMKKFKTDGKTHYDGVHWYPRISVYDAKFGWTTDQHLGKEFYGDFGSFDVELTFAANYIVDATGFLLNRTALIPQELKEKLAIKNFK
;
A
#
# COMPACT_ATOMS: atom_id res chain seq x y z
N GLU A 1 23.65 -2.38 -34.63
CA GLU A 1 23.10 -3.73 -34.78
C GLU A 1 21.75 -3.83 -34.09
N PRO A 2 20.82 -4.62 -34.63
CA PRO A 2 19.57 -4.87 -33.94
C PRO A 2 19.84 -5.48 -32.57
N ASN A 3 19.05 -5.08 -31.58
CA ASN A 3 19.18 -5.56 -30.22
C ASN A 3 18.88 -7.07 -30.16
N THR A 4 19.88 -7.90 -30.29
CA THR A 4 19.79 -9.36 -30.34
C THR A 4 19.30 -9.95 -29.01
N TYR A 5 19.48 -9.25 -27.88
CA TYR A 5 18.95 -9.68 -26.58
C TYR A 5 17.42 -9.75 -26.58
N ARG A 6 16.73 -8.80 -27.22
CA ARG A 6 15.26 -8.74 -27.28
C ARG A 6 14.63 -9.63 -28.37
N ASN A 7 15.40 -10.52 -28.97
CA ASN A 7 14.93 -11.43 -29.99
C ASN A 7 14.03 -12.51 -29.37
N LEU A 8 12.93 -12.85 -30.03
CA LEU A 8 12.01 -13.90 -29.61
C LEU A 8 12.67 -15.29 -29.55
N ASP A 9 13.72 -15.52 -30.34
CA ASP A 9 14.47 -16.77 -30.35
C ASP A 9 15.58 -16.84 -29.28
N ASN A 10 15.81 -15.74 -28.54
CA ASN A 10 16.82 -15.71 -27.49
C ASN A 10 16.31 -16.35 -26.21
N PRO A 11 16.80 -17.55 -25.81
CA PRO A 11 16.34 -18.24 -24.62
C PRO A 11 16.65 -17.50 -23.31
N ASN A 12 17.57 -16.54 -23.35
CA ASN A 12 17.95 -15.70 -22.21
C ASN A 12 17.13 -14.42 -22.10
N TYR A 13 16.33 -14.08 -23.12
CA TYR A 13 15.46 -12.92 -23.03
C TYR A 13 14.34 -13.22 -22.03
N TRP A 14 14.19 -12.34 -21.03
CA TRP A 14 13.30 -12.56 -19.89
C TRP A 14 11.83 -12.83 -20.30
N LYS A 15 11.33 -12.23 -21.38
CA LYS A 15 9.97 -12.45 -21.88
C LYS A 15 9.78 -13.84 -22.52
N ASN A 16 10.87 -14.49 -22.92
CA ASN A 16 10.83 -15.83 -23.54
C ASN A 16 10.98 -16.94 -22.50
N LYS A 17 11.34 -16.59 -21.26
CA LYS A 17 11.44 -17.56 -20.16
C LYS A 17 10.05 -17.86 -19.60
N LYS A 18 9.66 -19.12 -19.62
CA LYS A 18 8.50 -19.57 -18.86
C LYS A 18 8.89 -19.60 -17.37
N PRO A 19 7.96 -19.27 -16.46
CA PRO A 19 8.17 -19.51 -15.04
C PRO A 19 8.55 -20.98 -14.80
N HIS A 20 9.37 -21.22 -13.76
CA HIS A 20 9.65 -22.60 -13.32
C HIS A 20 8.36 -23.28 -12.94
N SER A 21 8.28 -24.63 -13.11
CA SER A 21 7.06 -25.40 -12.80
C SER A 21 6.59 -25.25 -11.36
N ASP A 22 7.55 -25.00 -10.45
CA ASP A 22 7.30 -24.84 -9.00
C ASP A 22 7.18 -23.36 -8.59
N TYR A 23 7.12 -22.45 -9.58
CA TYR A 23 6.92 -21.03 -9.32
C TYR A 23 5.45 -20.76 -9.01
N TRP A 24 5.24 -20.00 -7.95
CA TRP A 24 3.94 -19.53 -7.51
C TRP A 24 4.03 -18.09 -6.98
N GLN A 25 2.93 -17.38 -7.01
CA GLN A 25 2.69 -16.09 -6.37
C GLN A 25 1.34 -16.14 -5.70
N GLN A 26 1.18 -15.36 -4.64
CA GLN A 26 -0.11 -15.18 -3.99
C GLN A 26 -1.00 -14.24 -4.81
N ASP A 27 -2.31 -14.39 -4.67
CA ASP A 27 -3.28 -13.47 -5.23
C ASP A 27 -3.92 -12.63 -4.11
N VAL A 28 -4.21 -11.38 -4.43
CA VAL A 28 -4.83 -10.44 -3.50
C VAL A 28 -5.96 -9.66 -4.18
N TYR A 29 -7.03 -9.44 -3.44
CA TYR A 29 -8.10 -8.55 -3.84
C TYR A 29 -8.48 -7.63 -2.67
N TYR A 30 -8.34 -6.34 -2.88
CA TYR A 30 -8.63 -5.30 -1.90
C TYR A 30 -9.92 -4.57 -2.26
N ILE A 31 -10.81 -4.41 -1.29
CA ILE A 31 -11.93 -3.48 -1.33
C ILE A 31 -11.70 -2.49 -0.20
N ILE A 32 -11.44 -1.23 -0.54
CA ILE A 32 -11.05 -0.21 0.45
C ILE A 32 -12.02 0.97 0.36
N SER A 33 -12.62 1.35 1.50
CA SER A 33 -13.33 2.60 1.65
C SER A 33 -12.55 3.52 2.57
N ALA A 34 -12.20 4.71 2.06
CA ALA A 34 -11.33 5.66 2.73
C ALA A 34 -11.97 7.05 2.80
N ASN A 35 -12.05 7.59 4.01
CA ASN A 35 -12.46 8.96 4.26
C ASN A 35 -11.24 9.82 4.59
N ILE A 36 -10.97 10.83 3.78
CA ILE A 36 -9.88 11.76 3.97
C ILE A 36 -10.39 12.93 4.82
N ASP A 37 -9.86 13.07 6.04
CA ASP A 37 -10.16 14.17 6.96
C ASP A 37 -9.05 15.24 6.82
N GLU A 38 -9.34 16.26 6.04
CA GLU A 38 -8.40 17.35 5.73
C GLU A 38 -8.18 18.31 6.93
N GLN A 39 -9.00 18.22 7.97
CA GLN A 39 -8.82 18.99 9.20
C GLN A 39 -7.83 18.31 10.14
N LYS A 40 -7.79 16.98 10.10
CA LYS A 40 -6.90 16.15 10.91
C LYS A 40 -5.73 15.57 10.11
N ASP A 41 -5.66 15.87 8.82
CA ASP A 41 -4.61 15.38 7.91
C ASP A 41 -4.44 13.86 7.97
N ARG A 42 -5.54 13.13 7.87
CA ARG A 42 -5.52 11.67 7.98
C ARG A 42 -6.54 11.00 7.06
N ILE A 43 -6.34 9.75 6.85
CA ILE A 43 -7.27 8.83 6.20
C ILE A 43 -7.82 7.90 7.28
N ASP A 44 -9.14 7.85 7.44
CA ASP A 44 -9.82 6.82 8.20
C ASP A 44 -10.39 5.81 7.21
N GLY A 45 -9.96 4.55 7.29
CA GLY A 45 -10.25 3.55 6.28
C GLY A 45 -10.78 2.23 6.84
N THR A 46 -11.58 1.57 6.01
CA THR A 46 -11.92 0.15 6.15
C THR A 46 -11.41 -0.58 4.92
N GLU A 47 -10.85 -1.74 5.12
CA GLU A 47 -10.30 -2.59 4.08
C GLU A 47 -10.84 -4.00 4.23
N LYS A 48 -11.35 -4.57 3.15
CA LYS A 48 -11.57 -5.99 3.03
C LYS A 48 -10.55 -6.56 2.08
N LEU A 49 -9.70 -7.46 2.58
CA LEU A 49 -8.70 -8.16 1.80
C LEU A 49 -9.09 -9.63 1.67
N THR A 50 -9.23 -10.11 0.44
CA THR A 50 -9.22 -11.55 0.15
C THR A 50 -7.82 -11.95 -0.28
N TYR A 51 -7.24 -12.92 0.41
CA TYR A 51 -5.89 -13.44 0.18
C TYR A 51 -5.95 -14.92 -0.16
N TRP A 52 -5.36 -15.32 -1.30
CA TRP A 52 -5.29 -16.73 -1.74
C TRP A 52 -3.89 -17.26 -1.48
N ASN A 53 -3.83 -18.42 -0.84
CA ASN A 53 -2.58 -19.14 -0.65
C ASN A 53 -2.32 -20.10 -1.82
N ASN A 54 -1.57 -19.63 -2.80
CA ASN A 54 -1.15 -20.43 -3.96
C ASN A 54 0.17 -21.18 -3.71
N SER A 55 0.77 -21.03 -2.52
CA SER A 55 1.97 -21.74 -2.14
C SER A 55 1.69 -23.21 -1.81
N PRO A 56 2.71 -24.08 -1.79
CA PRO A 56 2.55 -25.46 -1.31
C PRO A 56 2.43 -25.55 0.22
N ASP A 57 2.64 -24.45 0.95
CA ASP A 57 2.74 -24.42 2.41
C ASP A 57 1.42 -24.10 3.08
N ASP A 58 1.23 -24.58 4.30
CA ASP A 58 0.15 -24.15 5.20
C ASP A 58 0.60 -22.87 5.96
N LEU A 59 -0.13 -21.79 5.80
CA LEU A 59 0.22 -20.49 6.41
C LEU A 59 -0.49 -20.30 7.75
N ASN A 60 0.27 -20.32 8.84
CA ASN A 60 -0.24 -20.09 10.21
C ASN A 60 -0.21 -18.61 10.62
N VAL A 61 0.55 -17.81 9.91
CA VAL A 61 0.71 -16.37 10.11
C VAL A 61 0.69 -15.66 8.78
N VAL A 62 0.25 -14.41 8.77
CA VAL A 62 0.46 -13.48 7.66
C VAL A 62 1.04 -12.19 8.23
N TYR A 63 1.65 -11.40 7.36
CA TYR A 63 2.27 -10.14 7.74
C TYR A 63 1.71 -9.00 6.91
N PHE A 64 1.62 -7.81 7.51
CA PHE A 64 1.27 -6.58 6.83
C PHE A 64 2.38 -5.56 7.01
N HIS A 65 2.59 -4.73 5.99
CA HIS A 65 3.42 -3.55 6.06
C HIS A 65 2.58 -2.32 6.44
N LEU A 66 3.05 -1.61 7.45
CA LEU A 66 2.55 -0.31 7.89
C LEU A 66 3.63 0.74 7.56
N TYR A 67 3.81 1.02 6.28
CA TYR A 67 4.98 1.76 5.76
C TYR A 67 5.19 3.14 6.38
N GLN A 68 4.10 3.86 6.72
CA GLN A 68 4.19 5.20 7.30
C GLN A 68 4.87 5.21 8.67
N ASN A 69 4.86 4.11 9.39
CA ASN A 69 5.49 3.98 10.70
C ASN A 69 7.02 4.04 10.67
N ALA A 70 7.64 3.92 9.48
CA ALA A 70 9.08 4.12 9.31
C ALA A 70 9.52 5.55 9.63
N PHE A 71 8.63 6.53 9.50
CA PHE A 71 8.97 7.96 9.59
C PHE A 71 8.72 8.57 10.97
N GLN A 72 8.63 7.72 11.99
CA GLN A 72 8.44 8.09 13.40
C GLN A 72 9.77 8.11 14.16
N PRO A 73 9.86 8.83 15.31
CA PRO A 73 10.94 8.64 16.26
C PRO A 73 11.04 7.19 16.72
N GLU A 74 12.25 6.74 17.02
CA GLU A 74 12.53 5.38 17.50
C GLU A 74 12.16 4.26 16.49
N SER A 75 11.95 4.59 15.23
CA SER A 75 11.79 3.61 14.16
C SER A 75 13.17 3.07 13.73
N HIS A 76 13.19 1.89 13.11
CA HIS A 76 14.44 1.35 12.51
C HIS A 76 15.06 2.31 11.48
N HIS A 77 14.23 3.06 10.75
CA HIS A 77 14.69 4.08 9.82
C HIS A 77 15.29 5.30 10.55
N ALA A 78 14.72 5.71 11.68
CA ALA A 78 15.25 6.78 12.52
C ALA A 78 16.63 6.40 13.09
N ASP A 79 16.76 5.18 13.60
CA ASP A 79 18.01 4.64 14.11
C ASP A 79 19.10 4.61 13.04
N LEU A 80 18.77 4.15 11.83
CA LEU A 80 19.69 4.15 10.69
C LEU A 80 20.16 5.56 10.33
N ASN A 81 19.27 6.55 10.36
CA ASN A 81 19.62 7.94 10.10
C ASN A 81 20.55 8.48 11.20
N GLN A 82 20.26 8.20 12.45
CA GLN A 82 21.09 8.61 13.58
C GLN A 82 22.50 8.00 13.47
N GLN A 83 22.61 6.71 13.15
CA GLN A 83 23.92 6.04 12.95
C GLN A 83 24.73 6.67 11.80
N ASN A 84 24.04 7.21 10.78
CA ASN A 84 24.67 7.90 9.66
C ASN A 84 24.84 9.42 9.91
N ASN A 85 24.66 9.90 11.14
CA ASN A 85 24.74 11.32 11.53
C ASN A 85 23.79 12.23 10.73
N ASN A 86 22.66 11.72 10.24
CA ASN A 86 21.64 12.51 9.58
C ASN A 86 20.72 13.16 10.61
N THR A 87 20.49 14.44 10.47
CA THR A 87 19.46 15.15 11.28
C THR A 87 18.08 14.89 10.69
N VAL A 88 17.20 14.38 11.53
CA VAL A 88 15.81 14.12 11.17
C VAL A 88 14.92 15.24 11.70
N LYS A 89 14.07 15.79 10.83
CA LYS A 89 13.04 16.77 11.22
C LYS A 89 11.68 16.09 11.07
N TYR A 90 11.03 15.88 12.21
CA TYR A 90 9.68 15.34 12.26
C TYR A 90 8.65 16.47 12.15
N GLY A 91 7.53 16.20 11.51
CA GLY A 91 6.32 16.98 11.63
C GLY A 91 5.57 16.65 12.92
N PRO A 92 4.45 17.33 13.21
CA PRO A 92 3.70 17.11 14.46
C PRO A 92 3.21 15.69 14.62
N TYR A 93 2.66 15.08 13.58
CA TYR A 93 2.13 13.73 13.64
C TYR A 93 3.23 12.68 13.80
N GLU A 94 4.32 12.81 13.06
CA GLU A 94 5.46 11.90 13.19
C GLU A 94 6.08 11.99 14.59
N ALA A 95 6.22 13.20 15.15
CA ALA A 95 6.76 13.41 16.51
C ALA A 95 5.88 12.73 17.57
N ASP A 96 4.57 12.71 17.36
CA ASP A 96 3.59 12.03 18.22
C ASP A 96 3.44 10.54 17.88
N LYS A 97 4.34 9.96 17.09
CA LYS A 97 4.33 8.57 16.62
C LYS A 97 3.04 8.18 15.88
N LYS A 98 2.42 9.16 15.21
CA LYS A 98 1.28 8.93 14.33
C LYS A 98 1.78 8.50 12.95
N GLY A 99 1.24 7.37 12.48
CA GLY A 99 1.59 6.79 11.18
C GLY A 99 0.40 6.05 10.62
N THR A 100 0.52 4.75 10.37
CA THR A 100 -0.59 3.84 10.12
C THR A 100 -0.92 3.09 11.41
N GLU A 101 -2.12 3.32 11.91
CA GLU A 101 -2.67 2.69 13.11
C GLU A 101 -3.74 1.67 12.67
N VAL A 102 -3.53 0.40 12.98
CA VAL A 102 -4.54 -0.65 12.76
C VAL A 102 -5.34 -0.81 14.04
N HIS A 103 -6.63 -0.49 13.97
CA HIS A 103 -7.52 -0.53 15.13
C HIS A 103 -8.06 -1.94 15.37
N ARG A 104 -8.35 -2.66 14.28
CA ARG A 104 -8.92 -4.00 14.34
C ARG A 104 -8.63 -4.78 13.07
N ILE A 105 -8.34 -6.06 13.22
CA ILE A 105 -8.36 -7.05 12.15
C ILE A 105 -9.25 -8.21 12.58
N THR A 106 -10.19 -8.58 11.73
CA THR A 106 -11.03 -9.75 11.92
C THR A 106 -10.98 -10.67 10.71
N SER A 107 -11.26 -11.95 10.93
CA SER A 107 -11.58 -12.91 9.88
C SER A 107 -12.78 -13.74 10.33
N ASN A 108 -13.77 -13.89 9.45
CA ASN A 108 -15.04 -14.55 9.80
C ASN A 108 -15.70 -13.96 11.06
N GLY A 109 -15.62 -12.63 11.25
CA GLY A 109 -16.18 -11.90 12.39
C GLY A 109 -15.47 -12.13 13.73
N ARG A 110 -14.30 -12.78 13.75
CA ARG A 110 -13.50 -13.01 14.96
C ARG A 110 -12.24 -12.18 14.92
N GLU A 111 -11.94 -11.51 16.01
CA GLU A 111 -10.69 -10.79 16.18
C GLU A 111 -9.49 -11.74 16.18
N ILE A 112 -8.39 -11.24 15.65
CA ILE A 112 -7.16 -12.00 15.46
C ILE A 112 -6.07 -11.39 16.34
N LEU A 113 -5.21 -12.23 16.91
CA LEU A 113 -4.05 -11.78 17.70
C LEU A 113 -3.03 -11.10 16.77
N LEU A 114 -2.62 -9.88 17.17
CA LEU A 114 -1.70 -9.03 16.44
C LEU A 114 -0.42 -8.81 17.25
N GLU A 115 0.72 -8.82 16.58
CA GLU A 115 2.01 -8.39 17.10
C GLU A 115 2.60 -7.37 16.14
N GLN A 116 2.91 -6.17 16.61
CA GLN A 116 3.48 -5.12 15.77
C GLN A 116 4.91 -4.82 16.19
N ASP A 117 5.79 -4.80 15.17
CA ASP A 117 7.16 -4.31 15.29
C ASP A 117 7.36 -3.23 14.22
N ASN A 118 7.27 -1.97 14.63
CA ASN A 118 7.38 -0.75 13.83
C ASN A 118 6.57 -0.81 12.52
N THR A 119 7.19 -1.16 11.38
CA THR A 119 6.51 -1.22 10.07
C THR A 119 5.93 -2.58 9.74
N ILE A 120 6.11 -3.58 10.57
CA ILE A 120 5.63 -4.95 10.36
C ILE A 120 4.56 -5.30 11.37
N LEU A 121 3.40 -5.71 10.87
CA LEU A 121 2.31 -6.23 11.68
C LEU A 121 2.14 -7.72 11.36
N LYS A 122 2.37 -8.56 12.37
CA LYS A 122 2.18 -10.01 12.31
C LYS A 122 0.80 -10.37 12.80
N VAL A 123 0.12 -11.21 12.04
CA VAL A 123 -1.25 -11.65 12.27
C VAL A 123 -1.25 -13.16 12.49
N HIS A 124 -1.65 -13.61 13.68
CA HIS A 124 -1.67 -15.02 14.07
C HIS A 124 -3.02 -15.65 13.71
N LEU A 125 -3.01 -16.55 12.75
CA LEU A 125 -4.24 -17.20 12.29
C LEU A 125 -4.70 -18.28 13.27
N SER A 126 -5.99 -18.30 13.59
CA SER A 126 -6.58 -19.34 14.45
C SER A 126 -6.61 -20.71 13.76
N LYS A 127 -6.58 -20.73 12.43
CA LYS A 127 -6.43 -21.90 11.58
C LYS A 127 -5.51 -21.56 10.42
N PRO A 128 -4.62 -22.46 10.00
CA PRO A 128 -3.78 -22.23 8.84
C PRO A 128 -4.60 -22.05 7.57
N ILE A 129 -4.13 -21.19 6.67
CA ILE A 129 -4.62 -21.14 5.28
C ILE A 129 -3.88 -22.23 4.53
N LYS A 130 -4.57 -23.27 4.15
CA LYS A 130 -3.96 -24.38 3.41
C LYS A 130 -3.66 -24.00 1.98
N SER A 131 -2.76 -24.75 1.36
CA SER A 131 -2.48 -24.63 -0.08
C SER A 131 -3.77 -24.67 -0.90
N GLY A 132 -3.98 -23.68 -1.76
CA GLY A 132 -5.18 -23.50 -2.59
C GLY A 132 -6.39 -22.92 -1.89
N GLU A 133 -6.33 -22.64 -0.59
CA GLU A 133 -7.40 -21.96 0.15
C GLU A 133 -7.24 -20.43 0.13
N SER A 134 -8.28 -19.73 0.53
CA SER A 134 -8.28 -18.28 0.73
C SER A 134 -8.83 -17.90 2.10
N ILE A 135 -8.52 -16.67 2.51
CA ILE A 135 -9.04 -16.04 3.72
C ILE A 135 -9.46 -14.61 3.44
N ASP A 136 -10.53 -14.16 4.09
CA ASP A 136 -10.94 -12.76 4.11
C ASP A 136 -10.52 -12.12 5.44
N PHE A 137 -9.93 -10.93 5.33
CA PHE A 137 -9.66 -10.02 6.45
C PHE A 137 -10.51 -8.78 6.32
N ASP A 138 -11.13 -8.38 7.42
CA ASP A 138 -11.77 -7.06 7.57
C ASP A 138 -10.88 -6.23 8.51
N ILE A 139 -10.40 -5.08 8.04
CA ILE A 139 -9.40 -4.24 8.71
C ILE A 139 -9.96 -2.83 8.87
N GLU A 140 -9.84 -2.27 10.08
CA GLU A 140 -10.12 -0.86 10.37
C GLU A 140 -8.80 -0.16 10.70
N PHE A 141 -8.52 0.95 10.05
CA PHE A 141 -7.25 1.65 10.19
C PHE A 141 -7.36 3.16 10.04
N THR A 142 -6.34 3.85 10.54
CA THR A 142 -6.10 5.28 10.28
C THR A 142 -4.67 5.47 9.80
N THR A 143 -4.46 6.31 8.79
CA THR A 143 -3.12 6.70 8.34
C THR A 143 -3.00 8.21 8.24
N TYR A 144 -1.96 8.77 8.87
CA TYR A 144 -1.71 10.21 8.92
C TYR A 144 -0.78 10.66 7.80
N PHE A 145 -1.09 11.81 7.19
CA PHE A 145 -0.19 12.47 6.26
C PHE A 145 0.96 13.14 7.03
N GLY A 146 2.19 12.80 6.66
CA GLY A 146 3.36 13.40 7.26
C GLY A 146 3.61 14.84 6.79
N GLU A 147 4.22 15.65 7.64
CA GLU A 147 4.75 16.99 7.30
C GLU A 147 6.28 17.05 7.43
N GLY A 148 6.89 16.07 8.06
CA GLY A 148 8.32 15.99 8.31
C GLY A 148 9.17 15.84 7.06
N ALA A 149 10.49 15.93 7.23
CA ALA A 149 11.43 15.88 6.10
C ALA A 149 11.70 14.47 5.59
N MET A 150 11.44 13.44 6.40
CA MET A 150 11.76 12.04 6.05
C MET A 150 10.75 11.43 5.08
N GLY A 151 9.46 11.65 5.30
CA GLY A 151 8.40 11.12 4.45
C GLY A 151 8.39 11.82 3.09
N ARG A 152 8.36 11.06 2.00
CA ARG A 152 8.34 11.63 0.65
C ARG A 152 7.00 11.47 -0.05
N ARG A 153 6.23 10.45 0.28
CA ARG A 153 5.10 9.98 -0.54
C ARG A 153 3.75 9.95 0.17
N MET A 154 3.69 9.80 1.49
CA MET A 154 2.46 9.97 2.27
C MET A 154 2.57 11.29 3.01
N LYS A 155 2.30 12.39 2.31
CA LYS A 155 2.73 13.71 2.79
C LYS A 155 1.75 14.80 2.42
N LYS A 156 1.68 15.80 3.32
CA LYS A 156 0.99 17.06 3.13
C LYS A 156 1.98 18.16 2.76
N PHE A 157 1.64 18.94 1.76
CA PHE A 157 2.40 20.10 1.29
C PHE A 157 1.52 21.33 1.35
N LYS A 158 2.12 22.47 1.70
CA LYS A 158 1.47 23.79 1.65
C LYS A 158 2.21 24.70 0.68
N THR A 159 1.50 25.22 -0.31
CA THR A 159 2.05 26.13 -1.31
C THR A 159 0.99 27.18 -1.66
N ASP A 160 1.35 28.45 -1.54
CA ASP A 160 0.48 29.60 -1.88
C ASP A 160 -0.92 29.55 -1.24
N GLY A 161 -0.97 29.17 0.04
CA GLY A 161 -2.21 29.04 0.78
C GLY A 161 -3.09 27.85 0.41
N LYS A 162 -2.61 26.98 -0.47
CA LYS A 162 -3.27 25.71 -0.87
C LYS A 162 -2.60 24.53 -0.20
N THR A 163 -3.38 23.49 0.04
CA THR A 163 -2.89 22.22 0.57
C THR A 163 -2.94 21.17 -0.53
N HIS A 164 -1.86 20.41 -0.64
CA HIS A 164 -1.75 19.22 -1.50
C HIS A 164 -1.43 18.03 -0.62
N TYR A 165 -2.12 16.91 -0.86
CA TYR A 165 -1.89 15.63 -0.22
C TYR A 165 -1.39 14.64 -1.26
N ASP A 166 -0.26 13.98 -0.96
CA ASP A 166 0.27 12.86 -1.74
C ASP A 166 0.05 11.58 -0.94
N GLY A 167 -0.86 10.72 -1.39
CA GLY A 167 -1.30 9.51 -0.70
C GLY A 167 -0.69 8.26 -1.31
N VAL A 168 0.45 7.84 -0.80
CA VAL A 168 1.12 6.58 -1.19
C VAL A 168 1.37 5.76 0.07
N HIS A 169 1.15 4.44 0.02
CA HIS A 169 1.30 3.52 1.17
C HIS A 169 0.35 3.80 2.33
N TRP A 170 -0.83 4.26 2.04
CA TRP A 170 -1.80 4.77 2.98
C TRP A 170 -2.69 3.71 3.63
N TYR A 171 -2.57 2.45 3.25
CA TYR A 171 -3.35 1.33 3.78
C TYR A 171 -2.43 0.19 4.26
N PRO A 172 -2.87 -0.64 5.22
CA PRO A 172 -2.15 -1.84 5.60
C PRO A 172 -2.02 -2.78 4.41
N ARG A 173 -0.80 -3.06 3.96
CA ARG A 173 -0.56 -3.90 2.79
C ARG A 173 -0.04 -5.25 3.21
N ILE A 174 -0.67 -6.35 2.77
CA ILE A 174 -0.15 -7.68 3.04
C ILE A 174 1.25 -7.85 2.43
N SER A 175 2.14 -8.48 3.19
CA SER A 175 3.50 -8.76 2.75
C SER A 175 3.52 -9.83 1.68
N VAL A 176 4.51 -9.78 0.79
CA VAL A 176 4.73 -10.83 -0.19
C VAL A 176 5.18 -12.11 0.52
N TYR A 177 4.58 -13.22 0.11
CA TYR A 177 5.07 -14.56 0.37
C TYR A 177 5.30 -15.25 -0.96
N ASP A 178 6.55 -15.53 -1.29
CA ASP A 178 6.91 -16.10 -2.59
C ASP A 178 7.94 -17.24 -2.47
N ALA A 179 8.12 -17.95 -3.58
CA ALA A 179 9.03 -19.11 -3.66
C ALA A 179 10.51 -18.73 -3.50
N LYS A 180 10.87 -17.44 -3.65
CA LYS A 180 12.26 -16.99 -3.60
C LYS A 180 12.70 -16.59 -2.19
N PHE A 181 11.86 -15.86 -1.48
CA PHE A 181 12.20 -15.22 -0.21
C PHE A 181 11.38 -15.70 0.97
N GLY A 182 10.27 -16.44 0.74
CA GLY A 182 9.27 -16.66 1.76
C GLY A 182 8.56 -15.34 2.11
N TRP A 183 8.25 -15.12 3.37
CA TRP A 183 7.68 -13.85 3.83
C TRP A 183 8.68 -12.71 3.77
N THR A 184 8.30 -11.61 3.13
CA THR A 184 9.06 -10.36 3.15
C THR A 184 8.67 -9.56 4.39
N THR A 185 9.50 -9.62 5.43
CA THR A 185 9.25 -8.96 6.73
C THR A 185 10.31 -7.92 7.07
N ASP A 186 11.02 -7.43 6.05
CA ASP A 186 12.01 -6.38 6.24
C ASP A 186 11.34 -5.08 6.68
N GLN A 187 11.92 -4.41 7.67
CA GLN A 187 11.50 -3.09 8.08
C GLN A 187 11.67 -2.08 6.94
N HIS A 188 10.71 -1.18 6.79
CA HIS A 188 10.81 -0.14 5.76
C HIS A 188 11.85 0.91 6.12
N LEU A 189 12.91 1.01 5.32
CA LEU A 189 14.03 1.94 5.50
C LEU A 189 14.09 3.02 4.41
N GLY A 190 12.93 3.40 3.84
CA GLY A 190 12.85 4.42 2.81
C GLY A 190 13.28 3.95 1.41
N LYS A 191 13.45 2.64 1.20
CA LYS A 191 13.75 2.02 -0.10
C LYS A 191 12.48 1.66 -0.86
N GLU A 192 12.64 1.08 -2.05
CA GLU A 192 11.52 0.64 -2.87
C GLU A 192 10.70 -0.47 -2.20
N PHE A 193 9.45 -0.58 -2.63
CA PHE A 193 8.46 -1.49 -2.08
C PHE A 193 8.40 -2.76 -2.91
N TYR A 194 8.25 -3.88 -2.22
CA TYR A 194 7.95 -5.16 -2.83
C TYR A 194 6.55 -5.58 -2.45
N GLY A 195 5.73 -5.94 -3.42
CA GLY A 195 4.34 -6.27 -3.17
C GLY A 195 3.71 -7.05 -4.31
N ASP A 196 2.76 -7.91 -3.98
CA ASP A 196 1.99 -8.66 -4.96
C ASP A 196 1.17 -7.73 -5.85
N PHE A 197 0.97 -8.12 -7.10
CA PHE A 197 -0.06 -7.57 -7.96
C PHE A 197 -1.42 -8.10 -7.53
N GLY A 198 -2.44 -7.26 -7.65
CA GLY A 198 -3.79 -7.66 -7.30
C GLY A 198 -4.85 -6.74 -7.89
N SER A 199 -6.10 -7.05 -7.59
CA SER A 199 -7.24 -6.23 -7.93
C SER A 199 -7.59 -5.30 -6.78
N PHE A 200 -8.01 -4.07 -7.10
CA PHE A 200 -8.36 -3.05 -6.12
C PHE A 200 -9.67 -2.38 -6.53
N ASP A 201 -10.65 -2.39 -5.63
CA ASP A 201 -11.82 -1.52 -5.67
C ASP A 201 -11.68 -0.50 -4.54
N VAL A 202 -11.59 0.78 -4.91
CA VAL A 202 -11.31 1.84 -3.95
C VAL A 202 -12.36 2.93 -4.01
N GLU A 203 -12.96 3.23 -2.87
CA GLU A 203 -13.87 4.37 -2.67
C GLU A 203 -13.16 5.44 -1.83
N LEU A 204 -13.05 6.65 -2.38
CA LEU A 204 -12.43 7.79 -1.71
C LEU A 204 -13.49 8.86 -1.43
N THR A 205 -13.62 9.26 -0.17
CA THR A 205 -14.47 10.37 0.27
C THR A 205 -13.60 11.51 0.79
N PHE A 206 -13.83 12.72 0.30
CA PHE A 206 -13.11 13.95 0.70
C PHE A 206 -13.97 15.17 0.49
N ALA A 207 -13.53 16.34 0.99
CA ALA A 207 -14.26 17.59 0.86
C ALA A 207 -14.40 18.03 -0.61
N ALA A 208 -15.54 18.57 -0.97
CA ALA A 208 -15.94 18.88 -2.36
C ALA A 208 -15.06 19.96 -3.04
N ASN A 209 -14.24 20.68 -2.29
CA ASN A 209 -13.32 21.69 -2.81
C ASN A 209 -11.95 21.12 -3.21
N TYR A 210 -11.73 19.81 -3.06
CA TYR A 210 -10.51 19.15 -3.51
C TYR A 210 -10.67 18.60 -4.93
N ILE A 211 -9.58 18.63 -5.67
CA ILE A 211 -9.41 17.92 -6.92
C ILE A 211 -8.63 16.66 -6.59
N VAL A 212 -9.15 15.51 -6.98
CA VAL A 212 -8.53 14.22 -6.68
C VAL A 212 -8.24 13.48 -7.97
N ASP A 213 -7.07 12.89 -8.03
CA ASP A 213 -6.65 11.95 -9.06
C ASP A 213 -6.02 10.71 -8.40
N ALA A 214 -6.18 9.56 -9.02
CA ALA A 214 -5.67 8.29 -8.52
C ALA A 214 -5.29 7.36 -9.69
N THR A 215 -4.45 6.38 -9.40
CA THR A 215 -4.19 5.29 -10.35
C THR A 215 -5.46 4.44 -10.56
N GLY A 216 -5.61 3.88 -11.77
CA GLY A 216 -6.76 3.04 -12.11
C GLY A 216 -7.82 3.75 -12.94
N PHE A 217 -9.05 3.26 -12.91
CA PHE A 217 -10.16 3.77 -13.69
C PHE A 217 -11.20 4.43 -12.76
N LEU A 218 -11.50 5.70 -13.02
CA LEU A 218 -12.55 6.42 -12.31
C LEU A 218 -13.93 5.94 -12.82
N LEU A 219 -14.61 5.10 -12.04
CA LEU A 219 -15.88 4.47 -12.45
C LEU A 219 -17.03 5.46 -12.50
N ASN A 220 -17.11 6.41 -11.57
CA ASN A 220 -18.18 7.41 -11.46
C ASN A 220 -17.85 8.75 -12.15
N ARG A 221 -16.97 8.74 -13.15
CA ARG A 221 -16.52 9.92 -13.90
C ARG A 221 -17.69 10.80 -14.40
N THR A 222 -18.78 10.17 -14.86
CA THR A 222 -19.94 10.88 -15.37
C THR A 222 -20.69 11.69 -14.31
N ALA A 223 -20.63 11.27 -13.05
CA ALA A 223 -21.25 11.99 -11.94
C ALA A 223 -20.38 13.14 -11.42
N LEU A 224 -19.06 12.98 -11.46
CA LEU A 224 -18.12 13.91 -10.83
C LEU A 224 -17.63 15.02 -11.75
N ILE A 225 -17.51 14.76 -13.06
CA ILE A 225 -16.95 15.75 -14.00
C ILE A 225 -18.09 16.59 -14.62
N PRO A 226 -18.08 17.92 -14.49
CA PRO A 226 -19.04 18.81 -15.14
C PRO A 226 -19.09 18.60 -16.67
N GLN A 227 -20.25 18.77 -17.27
CA GLN A 227 -20.44 18.51 -18.70
C GLN A 227 -19.50 19.33 -19.58
N GLU A 228 -19.28 20.61 -19.25
CA GLU A 228 -18.34 21.47 -19.99
C GLU A 228 -16.92 20.90 -19.99
N LEU A 229 -16.47 20.35 -18.85
CA LEU A 229 -15.14 19.76 -18.76
C LEU A 229 -15.06 18.44 -19.53
N LYS A 230 -16.14 17.63 -19.51
CA LYS A 230 -16.21 16.40 -20.33
C LYS A 230 -16.02 16.70 -21.81
N GLU A 231 -16.70 17.76 -22.30
CA GLU A 231 -16.59 18.18 -23.70
C GLU A 231 -15.17 18.64 -24.03
N LYS A 232 -14.53 19.42 -23.16
CA LYS A 232 -13.13 19.84 -23.33
C LYS A 232 -12.15 18.65 -23.31
N LEU A 233 -12.39 17.65 -22.48
CA LEU A 233 -11.55 16.46 -22.33
C LEU A 233 -11.88 15.33 -23.33
N ALA A 234 -12.80 15.55 -24.28
CA ALA A 234 -13.09 14.56 -25.30
C ALA A 234 -11.87 14.30 -26.20
N ILE A 235 -11.58 13.02 -26.46
CA ILE A 235 -10.38 12.58 -27.24
C ILE A 235 -10.26 13.32 -28.57
N LYS A 236 -11.39 13.65 -29.23
CA LYS A 236 -11.41 14.43 -30.48
C LYS A 236 -10.74 15.82 -30.38
N ASN A 237 -10.58 16.35 -29.17
CA ASN A 237 -9.96 17.66 -28.92
C ASN A 237 -8.45 17.59 -28.73
N PHE A 238 -7.88 16.38 -28.62
CA PHE A 238 -6.45 16.16 -28.52
C PHE A 238 -5.93 15.64 -29.86
N LYS A 239 -4.98 16.36 -30.43
CA LYS A 239 -4.33 15.99 -31.69
C LYS A 239 -2.96 15.41 -31.42
#